data_7d1f832e5456d0f0192edd765b1a72c8
#
_entry.id   7d1f832e5456d0f0192edd765b1a72c8
#
_cell.length_a   1.000
_cell.length_b   1.000
_cell.length_c   1.000
_cell.angle_alpha   90.00
_cell.angle_beta   90.00
_cell.angle_gamma   90.00
#
_symmetry.space_group_name_H-M   'P 1'
#
loop_
_entity.id
_entity.type
_entity.pdbx_description
1 polymer ?
#
loop_
_entity_poly.entity_id
_entity_poly.type
_entity_poly.pdbx_seq_one_letter_code
_entity_poly.pdbx_strand_id
1 'polypeptide(L)'
;MASQHKNKNKALKSHKKPLCKHTKDALDLYFATLNGDRPGDLYDLVIGEVERPLFEAVMDYTQGNQSQAAGILGINRGTLRKKLKTYSLIQ
;
A
#
# COMPACT_ATOMS: atom_id res chain seq x y z
N MET A 1 -9.37 23.04 1.03
CA MET A 1 -8.33 23.83 0.40
C MET A 1 -7.48 22.97 -0.51
N ALA A 2 -7.46 23.35 -1.77
CA ALA A 2 -6.76 22.59 -2.79
C ALA A 2 -5.26 22.45 -2.51
N SER A 3 -4.66 23.49 -1.92
CA SER A 3 -3.23 23.49 -1.63
C SER A 3 -2.83 22.40 -0.63
N GLN A 4 -3.69 22.08 0.34
CA GLN A 4 -3.40 21.04 1.30
C GLN A 4 -3.41 19.66 0.67
N HIS A 5 -4.34 19.43 -0.28
CA HIS A 5 -4.36 18.17 -1.03
C HIS A 5 -3.07 17.96 -1.80
N LYS A 6 -2.60 19.02 -2.48
CA LYS A 6 -1.34 18.95 -3.21
C LYS A 6 -0.17 18.66 -2.30
N ASN A 7 -0.14 19.27 -1.11
CA ASN A 7 0.94 19.06 -0.16
C ASN A 7 0.98 17.62 0.36
N LYS A 8 -0.19 17.02 0.59
CA LYS A 8 -0.27 15.64 1.03
C LYS A 8 0.28 14.68 -0.01
N ASN A 9 -0.06 14.91 -1.27
CA ASN A 9 0.44 14.07 -2.37
C ASN A 9 1.91 14.33 -2.65
N LYS A 10 2.36 15.53 -2.38
CA LYS A 10 3.73 15.94 -2.70
C LYS A 10 4.76 15.08 -1.96
N ALA A 11 4.48 14.69 -0.73
CA ALA A 11 5.42 13.87 0.04
C ALA A 11 5.71 12.54 -0.67
N LEU A 12 4.70 11.93 -1.29
CA LEU A 12 4.89 10.69 -2.03
C LEU A 12 5.51 10.91 -3.41
N LYS A 13 5.26 12.06 -4.01
CA LYS A 13 5.70 12.34 -5.38
C LYS A 13 7.06 13.00 -5.46
N SER A 14 7.46 13.77 -4.44
CA SER A 14 8.70 14.51 -4.48
C SER A 14 9.89 13.70 -3.95
N HIS A 15 9.66 12.49 -3.52
CA HIS A 15 10.73 11.57 -3.18
C HIS A 15 11.62 11.38 -4.41
N LYS A 16 12.90 11.11 -4.19
CA LYS A 16 13.84 10.85 -5.28
C LYS A 16 13.26 9.87 -6.30
N LYS A 17 12.55 8.87 -5.80
CA LYS A 17 11.91 7.86 -6.61
C LYS A 17 10.49 7.68 -6.10
N PRO A 18 9.50 8.30 -6.76
CA PRO A 18 8.12 8.20 -6.31
C PRO A 18 7.63 6.76 -6.24
N LEU A 19 6.62 6.52 -5.40
CA LEU A 19 6.09 5.19 -5.21
C LEU A 19 5.68 4.52 -6.51
N CYS A 20 5.03 5.24 -7.42
CA CYS A 20 4.63 4.66 -8.70
C CYS A 20 5.84 4.22 -9.53
N LYS A 21 6.94 4.96 -9.45
CA LYS A 21 8.16 4.59 -10.16
C LYS A 21 8.80 3.34 -9.57
N HIS A 22 8.83 3.25 -8.24
CA HIS A 22 9.31 2.03 -7.58
C HIS A 22 8.49 0.82 -8.01
N THR A 23 7.17 0.96 -8.06
CA THR A 23 6.27 -0.12 -8.45
C THR A 23 6.55 -0.56 -9.89
N LYS A 24 6.66 0.40 -10.80
CA LYS A 24 6.93 0.11 -12.20
C LYS A 24 8.27 -0.61 -12.38
N ASP A 25 9.30 -0.11 -11.71
CA ASP A 25 10.63 -0.70 -11.81
C ASP A 25 10.65 -2.13 -11.25
N ALA A 26 9.96 -2.35 -10.14
CA ALA A 26 9.87 -3.68 -9.54
C ALA A 26 9.16 -4.66 -10.47
N LEU A 27 8.10 -4.20 -11.14
CA LEU A 27 7.36 -5.04 -12.09
C LEU A 27 8.18 -5.33 -13.35
N ASP A 28 8.92 -4.34 -13.85
CA ASP A 28 9.78 -4.56 -15.00
C ASP A 28 10.84 -5.63 -14.71
N LEU A 29 11.41 -5.59 -13.51
CA LEU A 29 12.37 -6.59 -13.08
C LEU A 29 11.72 -7.96 -12.93
N TYR A 30 10.52 -8.01 -12.34
CA TYR A 30 9.77 -9.25 -12.17
C TYR A 30 9.55 -9.92 -13.53
N PHE A 31 9.07 -9.17 -14.53
CA PHE A 31 8.83 -9.72 -15.86
C PHE A 31 10.13 -10.17 -16.52
N ALA A 32 11.22 -9.45 -16.31
CA ALA A 32 12.51 -9.82 -16.88
C ALA A 32 13.05 -11.14 -16.30
N THR A 33 12.67 -11.48 -15.06
CA THR A 33 13.18 -12.69 -14.41
C THR A 33 12.33 -13.92 -14.64
N LEU A 34 11.19 -13.80 -15.33
CA LEU A 34 10.29 -14.93 -15.56
C LEU A 34 10.87 -15.97 -16.52
N ASN A 35 11.77 -15.58 -17.40
CA ASN A 35 12.40 -16.50 -18.38
C ASN A 35 11.39 -17.29 -19.18
N GLY A 36 10.31 -16.61 -19.61
CA GLY A 36 9.27 -17.25 -20.40
C GLY A 36 8.17 -17.93 -19.60
N ASP A 37 8.32 -18.02 -18.27
CA ASP A 37 7.26 -18.51 -17.43
C ASP A 37 6.11 -17.50 -17.41
N ARG A 38 4.89 -18.02 -17.21
CA ARG A 38 3.72 -17.15 -17.17
C ARG A 38 3.56 -16.52 -15.78
N PRO A 39 3.33 -15.20 -15.73
CA PRO A 39 2.96 -14.60 -14.45
C PRO A 39 1.57 -15.12 -14.04
N GLY A 40 1.39 -15.33 -12.74
CA GLY A 40 0.11 -15.79 -12.20
C GLY A 40 -0.24 -15.01 -10.97
N ASP A 41 -1.53 -14.73 -10.78
CA ASP A 41 -2.04 -14.03 -9.60
C ASP A 41 -1.31 -12.72 -9.32
N LEU A 42 -0.90 -12.05 -10.37
CA LEU A 42 -0.06 -10.85 -10.26
C LEU A 42 -0.76 -9.73 -9.50
N TYR A 43 -2.06 -9.56 -9.71
CA TYR A 43 -2.80 -8.51 -9.01
C TYR A 43 -2.70 -8.69 -7.50
N ASP A 44 -2.98 -9.90 -7.02
CA ASP A 44 -2.93 -10.18 -5.58
C ASP A 44 -1.52 -10.04 -5.03
N LEU A 45 -0.53 -10.46 -5.80
CA LEU A 45 0.87 -10.33 -5.41
C LEU A 45 1.25 -8.87 -5.21
N VAL A 46 0.94 -8.02 -6.19
CA VAL A 46 1.30 -6.60 -6.13
C VAL A 46 0.51 -5.87 -5.04
N ILE A 47 -0.79 -6.13 -4.96
CA ILE A 47 -1.63 -5.49 -3.95
C ILE A 47 -1.16 -5.87 -2.56
N GLY A 48 -0.80 -7.12 -2.34
CA GLY A 48 -0.29 -7.54 -1.04
C GLY A 48 1.01 -6.84 -0.66
N GLU A 49 1.90 -6.65 -1.62
CA GLU A 49 3.18 -5.98 -1.39
C GLU A 49 3.02 -4.50 -1.03
N VAL A 50 1.95 -3.88 -1.52
CA VAL A 50 1.67 -2.46 -1.23
C VAL A 50 0.80 -2.32 0.01
N GLU A 51 -0.22 -3.17 0.15
CA GLU A 51 -1.17 -3.06 1.26
C GLU A 51 -0.53 -3.34 2.61
N ARG A 52 0.35 -4.34 2.70
CA ARG A 52 0.97 -4.66 3.97
C ARG A 52 1.72 -3.46 4.57
N PRO A 53 2.68 -2.85 3.88
CA PRO A 53 3.36 -1.69 4.45
C PRO A 53 2.44 -0.49 4.64
N LEU A 54 1.43 -0.33 3.79
CA LEU A 54 0.45 0.74 3.95
C LEU A 54 -0.29 0.61 5.29
N PHE A 55 -0.80 -0.58 5.57
CA PHE A 55 -1.55 -0.81 6.80
C PHE A 55 -0.65 -0.76 8.02
N GLU A 56 0.57 -1.29 7.92
CA GLU A 56 1.54 -1.19 9.01
C GLU A 56 1.81 0.28 9.36
N ALA A 57 2.05 1.10 8.34
CA ALA A 57 2.36 2.51 8.55
C ALA A 57 1.19 3.26 9.20
N VAL A 58 -0.03 2.99 8.73
CA VAL A 58 -1.21 3.67 9.29
C VAL A 58 -1.50 3.20 10.71
N MET A 59 -1.36 1.91 10.98
CA MET A 59 -1.56 1.39 12.33
C MET A 59 -0.52 1.94 13.29
N ASP A 60 0.73 2.07 12.86
CA ASP A 60 1.77 2.70 13.67
C ASP A 60 1.44 4.16 13.95
N TYR A 61 1.03 4.88 12.92
CA TYR A 61 0.69 6.30 13.05
C TYR A 61 -0.48 6.52 14.02
N THR A 62 -1.46 5.61 14.02
CA THR A 62 -2.64 5.73 14.87
C THR A 62 -2.50 4.98 16.19
N GLN A 63 -1.34 4.38 16.44
CA GLN A 63 -1.06 3.62 17.65
C GLN A 63 -2.10 2.53 17.90
N GLY A 64 -2.48 1.85 16.81
CA GLY A 64 -3.41 0.73 16.90
C GLY A 64 -4.88 1.08 16.87
N ASN A 65 -5.22 2.36 16.72
CA ASN A 65 -6.61 2.79 16.71
C ASN A 65 -7.24 2.48 15.34
N GLN A 66 -8.01 1.40 15.26
CA GLN A 66 -8.59 0.94 14.01
C GLN A 66 -9.61 1.91 13.43
N SER A 67 -10.41 2.56 14.28
CA SER A 67 -11.40 3.54 13.79
C SER A 67 -10.72 4.72 13.12
N GLN A 68 -9.67 5.24 13.75
CA GLN A 68 -8.91 6.34 13.20
C GLN A 68 -8.19 5.92 11.92
N ALA A 69 -7.61 4.73 11.92
CA ALA A 69 -6.92 4.19 10.75
C ALA A 69 -7.86 4.05 9.55
N ALA A 70 -9.06 3.51 9.79
CA ALA A 70 -10.05 3.36 8.73
C ALA A 70 -10.44 4.73 8.15
N GLY A 71 -10.58 5.74 9.00
CA GLY A 71 -10.87 7.10 8.56
C GLY A 71 -9.76 7.68 7.69
N ILE A 72 -8.51 7.49 8.10
CA ILE A 72 -7.36 7.97 7.34
C ILE A 72 -7.29 7.26 5.97
N LEU A 73 -7.49 5.96 5.97
CA LEU A 73 -7.44 5.17 4.74
C LEU A 73 -8.65 5.38 3.83
N GLY A 74 -9.75 5.91 4.38
CA GLY A 74 -10.97 6.07 3.61
C GLY A 74 -11.68 4.77 3.31
N ILE A 75 -11.54 3.77 4.17
CA ILE A 75 -12.21 2.49 4.00
C ILE A 75 -13.06 2.15 5.22
N ASN A 76 -13.95 1.19 5.05
CA ASN A 76 -14.82 0.74 6.12
C ASN A 76 -14.00 0.02 7.20
N ARG A 77 -14.35 0.23 8.46
CA ARG A 77 -13.63 -0.37 9.58
C ARG A 77 -13.63 -1.91 9.51
N GLY A 78 -14.75 -2.51 9.09
CA GLY A 78 -14.81 -3.96 8.93
C GLY A 78 -13.87 -4.47 7.85
N THR A 79 -13.79 -3.73 6.75
CA THR A 79 -12.85 -4.04 5.66
C THR A 79 -11.42 -3.96 6.15
N LEU A 80 -11.10 -2.89 6.89
CA LEU A 80 -9.76 -2.73 7.46
C LEU A 80 -9.42 -3.91 8.37
N ARG A 81 -10.34 -4.29 9.26
CA ARG A 81 -10.10 -5.38 10.20
C ARG A 81 -9.82 -6.70 9.46
N LYS A 82 -10.57 -6.99 8.40
CA LYS A 82 -10.32 -8.19 7.61
C LYS A 82 -8.93 -8.18 6.98
N LYS A 83 -8.53 -7.04 6.44
CA LYS A 83 -7.22 -6.92 5.81
C LYS A 83 -6.09 -7.01 6.83
N LEU A 84 -6.28 -6.42 7.99
CA LEU A 84 -5.28 -6.53 9.06
C LEU A 84 -5.08 -7.99 9.47
N LYS A 85 -6.15 -8.76 9.52
CA LYS A 85 -6.06 -10.19 9.82
C LYS A 85 -5.36 -10.94 8.69
N THR A 86 -5.70 -10.62 7.45
CA THR A 86 -5.10 -11.25 6.28
C THR A 86 -3.58 -11.11 6.29
N TYR A 87 -3.10 -9.95 6.71
CA TYR A 87 -1.66 -9.67 6.75
C TYR A 87 -1.02 -9.99 8.09
N SER A 88 -1.79 -10.59 9.01
CA SER A 88 -1.32 -10.94 10.36
C SER A 88 -0.82 -9.73 11.15
N LEU A 89 -1.45 -8.59 10.94
CA LEU A 89 -1.13 -7.36 11.66
C LEU A 89 -1.95 -7.21 12.93
N ILE A 90 -3.01 -7.99 13.10
CA ILE A 90 -3.78 -8.17 14.33
C ILE A 90 -4.17 -9.63 14.46
N GLN A 91 -4.62 -9.99 15.65
CA GLN A 91 -5.06 -11.37 15.92
C GLN A 91 -6.53 -11.58 15.64
#